data_87302b5dfa4f6c41b80018df11b69d36
#
_entry.id   87302b5dfa4f6c41b80018df11b69d36
#
_cell.length_a   1.000
_cell.length_b   1.000
_cell.length_c   1.000
_cell.angle_alpha   90.00
_cell.angle_beta   90.00
_cell.angle_gamma   90.00
#
_symmetry.space_group_name_H-M   'P 1'
#
loop_
_entity.id
_entity.type
_entity.pdbx_description
1 polymer ?
#
loop_
_entity_poly.entity_id
_entity_poly.type
_entity_poly.pdbx_seq_one_letter_code
_entity_poly.pdbx_strand_id
1 'polypeptide(L)'
;GGVALFALEQDEYFDRAGVYGEGGVDYADSLERFVFFSRGAVELARYVEPTPEVIQVNDWQVGLVPAYVQALGLPMKTVCTVHNLAYQGEFSAEDFRKVGLPEGAFRPEGVEFYGKMNWLKGAIRMADGVTTVSPSYAREIQEKEQGRGLEEVLRGRGERVTGILNGIDVVAWNPATDGCLPKSFKVGSMAGRVQCRSALEKEMGLEPANGRPIFGMVTRMAGEKGVDLAWGGVKEIVKQGGRLVVLGAGDRAMEEEGRKLAQEHPKSVAVRVGYDEGLARRIFGGVDFFLMPSRSEPCGLTQMYAMRYGAIPVVGRVGGLRDTVEEWDGGRETGTGFLFEPTAEGLAGGVDRALAIWNEPAMMKKVRRNGMTRDWSWAAAVPAYEKVYQALVNERGS
;
A
#
# COMPACT_ATOMS: atom_id res chain seq x y z
N GLY A 1 24.42 11.24 -4.41
CA GLY A 1 24.50 12.08 -3.24
C GLY A 1 24.05 11.28 -2.02
N GLY A 2 24.78 11.39 -0.91
CA GLY A 2 24.43 10.69 0.33
C GLY A 2 23.23 11.36 1.01
N VAL A 3 22.32 10.56 1.54
CA VAL A 3 21.27 11.01 2.45
C VAL A 3 21.79 10.80 3.86
N ALA A 4 21.76 11.85 4.71
CA ALA A 4 22.07 11.71 6.12
C ALA A 4 20.88 11.02 6.83
N LEU A 5 21.20 9.98 7.59
CA LEU A 5 20.21 9.25 8.40
C LEU A 5 20.48 9.60 9.87
N PHE A 6 19.44 10.02 10.58
CA PHE A 6 19.46 10.30 11.99
C PHE A 6 18.52 9.34 12.71
N ALA A 7 18.97 8.74 13.81
CA ALA A 7 18.16 7.90 14.68
C ALA A 7 17.94 8.63 16.01
N LEU A 8 16.71 8.60 16.51
CA LEU A 8 16.36 9.03 17.85
C LEU A 8 16.37 7.79 18.76
N GLU A 9 17.36 7.68 19.61
CA GLU A 9 17.52 6.56 20.54
C GLU A 9 16.75 6.82 21.83
N GLN A 10 15.87 5.90 22.19
CA GLN A 10 15.21 5.80 23.48
C GLN A 10 14.71 4.35 23.63
N ASP A 11 15.53 3.51 24.25
CA ASP A 11 15.30 2.06 24.37
C ASP A 11 13.97 1.74 25.02
N GLU A 12 13.59 2.50 26.08
CA GLU A 12 12.31 2.34 26.77
C GLU A 12 11.11 2.43 25.79
N TYR A 13 11.20 3.25 24.76
CA TYR A 13 10.14 3.45 23.78
C TYR A 13 10.28 2.57 22.53
N PHE A 14 11.50 2.25 22.09
CA PHE A 14 11.72 1.73 20.74
C PHE A 14 12.42 0.36 20.68
N ASP A 15 13.11 -0.08 21.76
CA ASP A 15 13.67 -1.44 21.82
C ASP A 15 12.60 -2.44 22.26
N ARG A 16 11.69 -2.75 21.33
CA ARG A 16 10.52 -3.62 21.56
C ARG A 16 10.29 -4.55 20.37
N ALA A 17 9.64 -5.70 20.63
CA ALA A 17 9.38 -6.73 19.63
C ALA A 17 8.53 -6.24 18.45
N GLY A 18 7.55 -5.36 18.67
CA GLY A 18 6.68 -4.80 17.66
C GLY A 18 6.86 -3.30 17.48
N VAL A 19 6.61 -2.79 16.28
CA VAL A 19 6.71 -1.34 15.98
C VAL A 19 5.61 -0.55 16.67
N TYR A 20 4.38 -1.02 16.65
CA TYR A 20 3.21 -0.30 17.19
C TYR A 20 2.64 -0.95 18.44
N GLY A 21 2.75 -2.26 18.55
CA GLY A 21 2.16 -3.05 19.61
C GLY A 21 2.59 -4.50 19.55
N GLU A 22 2.00 -5.33 20.41
CA GLU A 22 2.27 -6.75 20.50
C GLU A 22 0.97 -7.54 20.62
N GLY A 23 0.88 -8.68 19.95
CA GLY A 23 -0.32 -9.52 19.97
C GLY A 23 -1.58 -8.85 19.37
N GLY A 24 -1.43 -7.83 18.53
CA GLY A 24 -2.53 -7.08 17.92
C GLY A 24 -3.10 -5.95 18.80
N VAL A 25 -2.42 -5.62 19.90
CA VAL A 25 -2.79 -4.54 20.81
C VAL A 25 -1.68 -3.48 20.78
N ASP A 26 -2.04 -2.22 20.59
CA ASP A 26 -1.11 -1.10 20.62
C ASP A 26 -0.48 -0.95 22.01
N TYR A 27 0.76 -0.47 22.07
CA TYR A 27 1.41 -0.16 23.34
C TYR A 27 0.69 0.98 24.07
N ALA A 28 0.49 0.84 25.37
CA ALA A 28 -0.24 1.79 26.19
C ALA A 28 0.40 3.18 26.24
N ASP A 29 1.71 3.27 26.03
CA ASP A 29 2.50 4.49 25.99
C ASP A 29 2.70 5.05 24.57
N SER A 30 1.87 4.65 23.60
CA SER A 30 1.97 5.13 22.21
C SER A 30 1.89 6.66 22.10
N LEU A 31 1.15 7.32 22.99
CA LEU A 31 1.12 8.78 23.04
C LEU A 31 2.51 9.35 23.34
N GLU A 32 3.13 8.94 24.46
CA GLU A 32 4.43 9.42 24.93
C GLU A 32 5.54 9.10 23.91
N ARG A 33 5.52 7.91 23.34
CA ARG A 33 6.46 7.48 22.30
C ARG A 33 6.47 8.42 21.10
N PHE A 34 5.29 8.72 20.56
CA PHE A 34 5.20 9.52 19.36
C PHE A 34 5.19 11.01 19.60
N VAL A 35 4.90 11.48 20.82
CA VAL A 35 5.26 12.83 21.28
C VAL A 35 6.78 13.01 21.29
N PHE A 36 7.51 12.07 21.90
CA PHE A 36 8.97 12.10 21.93
C PHE A 36 9.55 12.13 20.51
N PHE A 37 9.07 11.25 19.63
CA PHE A 37 9.54 11.17 18.25
C PHE A 37 9.25 12.45 17.45
N SER A 38 8.02 12.97 17.54
CA SER A 38 7.62 14.21 16.84
C SER A 38 8.43 15.43 17.31
N ARG A 39 8.64 15.56 18.62
CA ARG A 39 9.46 16.66 19.17
C ARG A 39 10.93 16.51 18.80
N GLY A 40 11.46 15.31 18.91
CA GLY A 40 12.84 15.00 18.52
C GLY A 40 13.12 15.32 17.05
N ALA A 41 12.18 15.01 16.15
CA ALA A 41 12.30 15.36 14.75
C ALA A 41 12.33 16.88 14.50
N VAL A 42 11.50 17.65 15.22
CA VAL A 42 11.51 19.12 15.12
C VAL A 42 12.79 19.71 15.70
N GLU A 43 13.24 19.23 16.86
CA GLU A 43 14.51 19.69 17.44
C GLU A 43 15.69 19.36 16.52
N LEU A 44 15.76 18.16 15.97
CA LEU A 44 16.78 17.79 14.97
C LEU A 44 16.78 18.77 13.79
N ALA A 45 15.62 19.09 13.24
CA ALA A 45 15.51 20.00 12.11
C ALA A 45 16.01 21.43 12.40
N ARG A 46 16.06 21.83 13.67
CA ARG A 46 16.62 23.14 14.09
C ARG A 46 18.15 23.16 14.10
N TYR A 47 18.79 22.02 14.24
CA TYR A 47 20.24 21.90 14.37
C TYR A 47 20.93 21.32 13.13
N VAL A 48 20.18 20.78 12.18
CA VAL A 48 20.76 20.26 10.92
C VAL A 48 21.17 21.43 10.01
N GLU A 49 22.36 21.36 9.47
CA GLU A 49 22.88 22.33 8.50
C GLU A 49 23.06 21.71 7.10
N PRO A 50 22.57 22.35 6.05
CA PRO A 50 21.75 23.58 6.07
C PRO A 50 20.37 23.32 6.70
N THR A 51 19.79 24.37 7.31
CA THR A 51 18.44 24.29 7.86
C THR A 51 17.45 23.84 6.78
N PRO A 52 16.63 22.79 6.99
CA PRO A 52 15.71 22.31 6.00
C PRO A 52 14.61 23.34 5.67
N GLU A 53 14.29 23.50 4.40
CA GLU A 53 13.20 24.38 3.97
C GLU A 53 11.83 23.70 4.14
N VAL A 54 11.80 22.36 4.02
CA VAL A 54 10.59 21.52 4.09
C VAL A 54 10.82 20.35 5.04
N ILE A 55 9.87 20.10 5.92
CA ILE A 55 9.75 18.88 6.72
C ILE A 55 8.57 18.08 6.21
N GLN A 56 8.81 16.89 5.67
CA GLN A 56 7.75 15.94 5.32
C GLN A 56 7.55 14.94 6.46
N VAL A 57 6.31 14.80 6.87
CA VAL A 57 5.88 13.84 7.89
C VAL A 57 4.98 12.77 7.26
N ASN A 58 5.04 11.55 7.79
CA ASN A 58 4.30 10.41 7.27
C ASN A 58 3.36 9.87 8.35
N ASP A 59 2.06 9.95 8.08
CA ASP A 59 0.97 9.46 8.94
C ASP A 59 0.90 10.11 10.33
N TRP A 60 0.04 9.57 11.18
CA TRP A 60 -0.29 10.12 12.49
C TRP A 60 0.85 10.10 13.52
N GLN A 61 1.78 9.15 13.38
CA GLN A 61 2.88 8.98 14.34
C GLN A 61 3.77 10.22 14.47
N VAL A 62 3.84 11.02 13.45
CA VAL A 62 4.54 12.32 13.42
C VAL A 62 3.59 13.47 13.12
N GLY A 63 2.29 13.26 13.34
CA GLY A 63 1.23 14.22 13.06
C GLY A 63 1.28 15.49 13.91
N LEU A 64 2.04 15.50 15.00
CA LEU A 64 2.24 16.69 15.83
C LEU A 64 3.33 17.65 15.29
N VAL A 65 4.17 17.21 14.34
CA VAL A 65 5.28 18.05 13.83
C VAL A 65 4.79 19.37 13.25
N PRO A 66 3.74 19.44 12.39
CA PRO A 66 3.24 20.74 11.91
C PRO A 66 2.80 21.66 13.04
N ALA A 67 2.17 21.12 14.10
CA ALA A 67 1.75 21.88 15.25
C ALA A 67 2.94 22.44 16.05
N TYR A 68 4.00 21.66 16.25
CA TYR A 68 5.22 22.13 16.91
C TYR A 68 5.96 23.18 16.09
N VAL A 69 6.07 23.00 14.77
CA VAL A 69 6.68 23.98 13.85
C VAL A 69 5.96 25.33 13.98
N GLN A 70 4.63 25.33 13.96
CA GLN A 70 3.84 26.56 14.13
C GLN A 70 3.97 27.15 15.55
N ALA A 71 3.86 26.33 16.60
CA ALA A 71 3.93 26.80 17.98
C ALA A 71 5.30 27.43 18.35
N LEU A 72 6.36 26.95 17.72
CA LEU A 72 7.73 27.46 17.90
C LEU A 72 8.08 28.59 16.93
N GLY A 73 7.18 28.96 16.01
CA GLY A 73 7.44 29.99 15.00
C GLY A 73 8.60 29.65 14.06
N LEU A 74 8.80 28.37 13.77
CA LEU A 74 9.91 27.92 12.92
C LEU A 74 9.66 28.22 11.45
N PRO A 75 10.71 28.48 10.67
CA PRO A 75 10.55 28.93 9.29
C PRO A 75 10.25 27.80 8.28
N MET A 76 10.40 26.53 8.66
CA MET A 76 10.23 25.40 7.76
C MET A 76 8.77 25.25 7.32
N LYS A 77 8.58 24.89 6.04
CA LYS A 77 7.29 24.41 5.54
C LYS A 77 7.06 22.94 5.94
N THR A 78 5.82 22.56 6.10
CA THR A 78 5.46 21.18 6.50
C THR A 78 4.57 20.53 5.46
N VAL A 79 4.85 19.24 5.13
CA VAL A 79 4.04 18.41 4.25
C VAL A 79 3.62 17.17 5.03
N CYS A 80 2.32 16.92 5.12
CA CYS A 80 1.77 15.69 5.69
C CYS A 80 1.44 14.70 4.58
N THR A 81 2.08 13.53 4.59
CA THR A 81 1.76 12.43 3.69
C THR A 81 0.87 11.42 4.41
N VAL A 82 -0.33 11.20 3.87
CA VAL A 82 -1.30 10.21 4.39
C VAL A 82 -1.15 8.92 3.59
N HIS A 83 -0.64 7.86 4.23
CA HIS A 83 -0.52 6.54 3.61
C HIS A 83 -1.79 5.71 3.77
N ASN A 84 -2.46 5.80 4.92
CA ASN A 84 -3.73 5.14 5.13
C ASN A 84 -4.58 5.92 6.16
N LEU A 85 -5.67 6.51 5.70
CA LEU A 85 -6.58 7.33 6.50
C LEU A 85 -7.32 6.55 7.62
N ALA A 86 -7.30 5.21 7.56
CA ALA A 86 -7.90 4.38 8.60
C ALA A 86 -7.17 4.46 9.96
N TYR A 87 -5.92 4.93 9.99
CA TYR A 87 -5.11 5.06 11.20
C TYR A 87 -4.88 6.53 11.50
N GLN A 88 -5.50 7.03 12.58
CA GLN A 88 -5.61 8.47 12.81
C GLN A 88 -4.86 8.98 14.05
N GLY A 89 -4.44 8.08 14.96
CA GLY A 89 -3.79 8.48 16.21
C GLY A 89 -4.73 9.29 17.10
N GLU A 90 -5.80 8.62 17.58
CA GLU A 90 -6.78 9.21 18.49
C GLU A 90 -6.37 8.98 19.94
N PHE A 91 -6.41 10.06 20.74
CA PHE A 91 -6.08 10.03 22.15
C PHE A 91 -7.07 10.86 22.98
N SER A 92 -7.13 10.59 24.30
CA SER A 92 -7.98 11.33 25.20
C SER A 92 -7.60 12.83 25.28
N ALA A 93 -8.59 13.71 25.37
CA ALA A 93 -8.37 15.13 25.64
C ALA A 93 -7.65 15.38 26.97
N GLU A 94 -7.85 14.52 27.96
CA GLU A 94 -7.19 14.62 29.28
C GLU A 94 -5.67 14.53 29.17
N ASP A 95 -5.15 13.81 28.18
CA ASP A 95 -3.74 13.64 27.93
C ASP A 95 -3.11 14.80 27.14
N PHE A 96 -3.88 15.81 26.72
CA PHE A 96 -3.36 16.92 25.91
C PHE A 96 -2.17 17.63 26.53
N ARG A 97 -2.14 17.76 27.87
CA ARG A 97 -0.99 18.38 28.57
C ARG A 97 0.32 17.64 28.34
N LYS A 98 0.29 16.31 28.14
CA LYS A 98 1.48 15.49 27.85
C LYS A 98 2.09 15.81 26.48
N VAL A 99 1.28 16.33 25.56
CA VAL A 99 1.73 16.69 24.20
C VAL A 99 2.65 17.92 24.24
N GLY A 100 2.48 18.82 25.20
CA GLY A 100 3.34 20.01 25.37
C GLY A 100 3.13 21.07 24.28
N LEU A 101 1.97 21.11 23.66
CA LEU A 101 1.51 22.19 22.79
C LEU A 101 0.81 23.28 23.64
N PRO A 102 0.78 24.54 23.15
CA PRO A 102 -0.05 25.59 23.76
C PRO A 102 -1.53 25.18 23.83
N GLU A 103 -2.26 25.60 24.86
CA GLU A 103 -3.68 25.27 25.04
C GLU A 103 -4.54 25.63 23.81
N GLY A 104 -4.22 26.72 23.13
CA GLY A 104 -4.86 27.13 21.88
C GLY A 104 -4.69 26.18 20.70
N ALA A 105 -3.86 25.13 20.80
CA ALA A 105 -3.77 24.08 19.77
C ALA A 105 -4.86 23.01 19.92
N PHE A 106 -5.50 22.90 21.09
CA PHE A 106 -6.65 22.03 21.30
C PHE A 106 -7.95 22.74 20.88
N ARG A 107 -8.17 22.79 19.60
CA ARG A 107 -9.33 23.44 18.98
C ARG A 107 -9.67 22.74 17.64
N PRO A 108 -10.87 22.97 17.04
CA PRO A 108 -11.27 22.35 15.77
C PRO A 108 -10.32 22.61 14.58
N GLU A 109 -9.60 23.74 14.56
CA GLU A 109 -8.59 24.05 13.55
C GLU A 109 -7.22 23.40 13.84
N GLY A 110 -7.03 22.87 15.05
CA GLY A 110 -5.82 22.19 15.52
C GLY A 110 -6.02 20.69 15.64
N VAL A 111 -5.62 20.13 16.79
CA VAL A 111 -5.62 18.68 17.07
C VAL A 111 -6.93 18.14 17.65
N GLU A 112 -7.84 19.00 18.11
CA GLU A 112 -9.14 18.58 18.68
C GLU A 112 -10.06 18.02 17.59
N PHE A 113 -10.71 16.91 17.87
CA PHE A 113 -11.71 16.28 16.99
C PHE A 113 -12.75 15.52 17.82
N TYR A 114 -13.98 16.04 17.84
CA TYR A 114 -15.09 15.49 18.61
C TYR A 114 -14.76 15.18 20.08
N GLY A 115 -14.09 16.13 20.75
CA GLY A 115 -13.73 16.03 22.16
C GLY A 115 -12.54 15.15 22.48
N LYS A 116 -11.81 14.67 21.45
CA LYS A 116 -10.55 13.91 21.56
C LYS A 116 -9.42 14.64 20.84
N MET A 117 -8.21 14.17 20.99
CA MET A 117 -7.13 14.48 20.07
C MET A 117 -7.17 13.52 18.88
N ASN A 118 -6.98 14.06 17.67
CA ASN A 118 -6.74 13.27 16.46
C ASN A 118 -5.53 13.88 15.74
N TRP A 119 -4.40 13.17 15.80
CA TRP A 119 -3.13 13.73 15.36
C TRP A 119 -3.01 13.79 13.85
N LEU A 120 -3.57 12.82 13.12
CA LEU A 120 -3.60 12.87 11.66
C LEU A 120 -4.47 14.04 11.17
N LYS A 121 -5.63 14.25 11.80
CA LYS A 121 -6.49 15.41 11.51
C LYS A 121 -5.75 16.72 11.80
N GLY A 122 -5.03 16.80 12.91
CA GLY A 122 -4.18 17.94 13.25
C GLY A 122 -3.12 18.20 12.19
N ALA A 123 -2.41 17.16 11.75
CA ALA A 123 -1.41 17.26 10.70
C ALA A 123 -2.03 17.74 9.36
N ILE A 124 -3.16 17.17 8.95
CA ILE A 124 -3.87 17.57 7.72
C ILE A 124 -4.28 19.06 7.79
N ARG A 125 -4.75 19.54 8.93
CA ARG A 125 -5.19 20.93 9.09
C ARG A 125 -4.04 21.92 9.14
N MET A 126 -2.95 21.56 9.82
CA MET A 126 -1.87 22.49 10.18
C MET A 126 -0.67 22.45 9.23
N ALA A 127 -0.46 21.37 8.47
CA ALA A 127 0.60 21.32 7.47
C ALA A 127 0.36 22.31 6.33
N ASP A 128 1.43 22.84 5.72
CA ASP A 128 1.35 23.71 4.56
C ASP A 128 0.83 22.94 3.33
N GLY A 129 1.28 21.71 3.12
CA GLY A 129 0.81 20.81 2.07
C GLY A 129 0.35 19.45 2.61
N VAL A 130 -0.54 18.79 1.89
CA VAL A 130 -0.99 17.43 2.17
C VAL A 130 -0.78 16.57 0.94
N THR A 131 -0.09 15.44 1.09
CA THR A 131 0.02 14.44 0.03
C THR A 131 -0.61 13.13 0.47
N THR A 132 -1.00 12.33 -0.51
CA THR A 132 -1.38 10.92 -0.29
C THR A 132 -0.85 10.08 -1.44
N VAL A 133 -1.03 8.77 -1.36
CA VAL A 133 -0.23 7.81 -2.11
C VAL A 133 -0.84 7.37 -3.45
N SER A 134 -1.89 8.04 -3.91
CA SER A 134 -2.37 7.94 -5.31
C SER A 134 -3.36 9.04 -5.68
N PRO A 135 -3.47 9.41 -6.96
CA PRO A 135 -4.44 10.41 -7.42
C PRO A 135 -5.90 10.00 -7.19
N SER A 136 -6.24 8.73 -7.39
CA SER A 136 -7.60 8.24 -7.13
C SER A 136 -7.91 8.23 -5.65
N TYR A 137 -6.98 7.77 -4.81
CA TYR A 137 -7.17 7.79 -3.37
C TYR A 137 -7.31 9.22 -2.82
N ALA A 138 -6.56 10.20 -3.36
CA ALA A 138 -6.71 11.60 -3.00
C ALA A 138 -8.15 12.12 -3.20
N ARG A 139 -8.85 11.64 -4.23
CA ARG A 139 -10.26 11.95 -4.46
C ARG A 139 -11.18 11.17 -3.53
N GLU A 140 -10.96 9.86 -3.43
CA GLU A 140 -11.80 8.94 -2.64
C GLU A 140 -11.85 9.32 -1.15
N ILE A 141 -10.74 9.73 -0.55
CA ILE A 141 -10.70 10.12 0.88
C ILE A 141 -11.41 11.45 1.18
N GLN A 142 -11.79 12.21 0.16
CA GLN A 142 -12.62 13.40 0.28
C GLN A 142 -14.12 13.07 0.19
N GLU A 143 -14.48 11.81 -0.07
CA GLU A 143 -15.85 11.33 -0.10
C GLU A 143 -16.19 10.57 1.19
N LYS A 144 -17.48 10.58 1.55
CA LYS A 144 -17.96 10.02 2.82
C LYS A 144 -17.62 8.54 3.00
N GLU A 145 -17.65 7.78 1.90
CA GLU A 145 -17.44 6.33 1.89
C GLU A 145 -16.01 5.94 2.31
N GLN A 146 -15.01 6.74 1.94
CA GLN A 146 -13.58 6.47 2.18
C GLN A 146 -12.92 7.48 3.12
N GLY A 147 -13.59 8.57 3.45
CA GLY A 147 -13.07 9.71 4.23
C GLY A 147 -12.87 9.43 5.72
N ARG A 148 -13.42 8.31 6.24
CA ARG A 148 -13.23 7.88 7.63
C ARG A 148 -13.52 8.98 8.67
N GLY A 149 -14.47 9.88 8.37
CA GLY A 149 -14.83 11.03 9.20
C GLY A 149 -13.93 12.26 9.01
N LEU A 150 -12.89 12.20 8.17
CA LEU A 150 -12.01 13.32 7.83
C LEU A 150 -12.27 13.92 6.45
N GLU A 151 -13.30 13.49 5.75
CA GLU A 151 -13.64 13.97 4.40
C GLU A 151 -13.81 15.49 4.34
N GLU A 152 -14.48 16.10 5.32
CA GLU A 152 -14.67 17.54 5.39
C GLU A 152 -13.35 18.28 5.67
N VAL A 153 -12.50 17.69 6.52
CA VAL A 153 -11.18 18.23 6.84
C VAL A 153 -10.31 18.26 5.57
N LEU A 154 -10.35 17.19 4.78
CA LEU A 154 -9.61 17.05 3.52
C LEU A 154 -10.17 17.98 2.45
N ARG A 155 -11.50 18.03 2.26
CA ARG A 155 -12.14 18.98 1.34
C ARG A 155 -11.80 20.44 1.65
N GLY A 156 -11.71 20.78 2.94
CA GLY A 156 -11.26 22.11 3.37
C GLY A 156 -9.82 22.47 2.99
N ARG A 157 -9.01 21.48 2.53
CA ARG A 157 -7.66 21.73 2.00
C ARG A 157 -7.65 22.04 0.49
N GLY A 158 -8.74 21.71 -0.21
CA GLY A 158 -8.87 21.99 -1.64
C GLY A 158 -7.75 21.35 -2.47
N GLU A 159 -7.16 22.15 -3.38
CA GLU A 159 -6.07 21.71 -4.27
C GLU A 159 -4.75 21.36 -3.54
N ARG A 160 -4.67 21.62 -2.24
CA ARG A 160 -3.49 21.27 -1.43
C ARG A 160 -3.42 19.78 -1.03
N VAL A 161 -4.38 18.95 -1.46
CA VAL A 161 -4.32 17.49 -1.33
C VAL A 161 -3.86 16.89 -2.65
N THR A 162 -2.61 16.46 -2.70
CA THR A 162 -1.98 15.92 -3.92
C THR A 162 -1.76 14.41 -3.79
N GLY A 163 -2.30 13.64 -4.73
CA GLY A 163 -2.05 12.19 -4.83
C GLY A 163 -0.78 11.90 -5.63
N ILE A 164 0.19 11.22 -5.03
CA ILE A 164 1.47 10.83 -5.64
C ILE A 164 1.67 9.34 -5.43
N LEU A 165 1.77 8.57 -6.52
CA LEU A 165 2.03 7.13 -6.43
C LEU A 165 3.39 6.85 -5.78
N ASN A 166 3.42 5.85 -4.91
CA ASN A 166 4.68 5.33 -4.37
C ASN A 166 5.50 4.67 -5.47
N GLY A 167 6.82 4.78 -5.38
CA GLY A 167 7.74 3.94 -6.13
C GLY A 167 8.00 2.59 -5.42
N ILE A 168 8.62 1.67 -6.14
CA ILE A 168 9.15 0.43 -5.57
C ILE A 168 10.67 0.39 -5.75
N ASP A 169 11.35 -0.41 -4.92
CA ASP A 169 12.77 -0.72 -5.12
C ASP A 169 12.93 -1.69 -6.31
N VAL A 170 13.20 -1.12 -7.48
CA VAL A 170 13.35 -1.88 -8.74
C VAL A 170 14.64 -2.70 -8.82
N VAL A 171 15.57 -2.52 -7.88
CA VAL A 171 16.79 -3.33 -7.75
C VAL A 171 16.49 -4.57 -6.92
N ALA A 172 15.92 -4.39 -5.74
CA ALA A 172 15.54 -5.49 -4.85
C ALA A 172 14.42 -6.36 -5.43
N TRP A 173 13.46 -5.74 -6.13
CA TRP A 173 12.34 -6.44 -6.79
C TRP A 173 12.62 -6.59 -8.29
N ASN A 174 13.56 -7.46 -8.65
CA ASN A 174 13.99 -7.67 -10.04
C ASN A 174 14.11 -9.16 -10.38
N PRO A 175 13.20 -9.73 -11.18
CA PRO A 175 13.21 -11.16 -11.50
C PRO A 175 14.46 -11.62 -12.28
N ALA A 176 15.26 -10.69 -12.81
CA ALA A 176 16.55 -11.04 -13.45
C ALA A 176 17.67 -11.35 -12.46
N THR A 177 17.57 -10.84 -11.21
CA THR A 177 18.61 -10.95 -10.18
C THR A 177 18.10 -11.43 -8.83
N ASP A 178 16.80 -11.71 -8.70
CA ASP A 178 16.18 -12.13 -7.44
C ASP A 178 16.61 -13.55 -7.05
N GLY A 179 17.39 -13.65 -5.97
CA GLY A 179 17.89 -14.92 -5.43
C GLY A 179 16.81 -15.81 -4.78
N CYS A 180 15.60 -15.28 -4.54
CA CYS A 180 14.47 -16.07 -4.03
C CYS A 180 13.80 -16.91 -5.13
N LEU A 181 14.06 -16.60 -6.41
CA LEU A 181 13.50 -17.34 -7.53
C LEU A 181 14.35 -18.56 -7.88
N PRO A 182 13.72 -19.71 -8.18
CA PRO A 182 14.42 -20.91 -8.64
C PRO A 182 15.22 -20.69 -9.94
N LYS A 183 14.75 -19.78 -10.78
CA LYS A 183 15.40 -19.39 -12.03
C LYS A 183 15.06 -17.94 -12.38
N SER A 184 16.08 -17.16 -12.70
CA SER A 184 15.91 -15.78 -13.15
C SER A 184 15.28 -15.70 -14.55
N PHE A 185 14.57 -14.59 -14.79
CA PHE A 185 13.97 -14.27 -16.09
C PHE A 185 13.83 -12.75 -16.27
N LYS A 186 13.55 -12.32 -17.48
CA LYS A 186 13.33 -10.90 -17.82
C LYS A 186 12.44 -10.77 -19.05
N VAL A 187 11.98 -9.55 -19.32
CA VAL A 187 11.28 -9.24 -20.58
C VAL A 187 12.11 -9.75 -21.77
N GLY A 188 11.47 -10.49 -22.67
CA GLY A 188 12.12 -11.11 -23.83
C GLY A 188 12.79 -12.47 -23.58
N SER A 189 13.00 -12.88 -22.30
CA SER A 189 13.57 -14.18 -21.92
C SER A 189 12.80 -14.79 -20.75
N MET A 190 11.64 -15.39 -21.03
CA MET A 190 10.65 -15.85 -20.05
C MET A 190 10.77 -17.35 -19.69
N ALA A 191 11.75 -18.08 -20.24
CA ALA A 191 11.88 -19.53 -20.00
C ALA A 191 12.08 -19.86 -18.50
N GLY A 192 12.80 -19.00 -17.75
CA GLY A 192 12.97 -19.16 -16.30
C GLY A 192 11.67 -19.10 -15.52
N ARG A 193 10.69 -18.32 -16.00
CA ARG A 193 9.38 -18.20 -15.33
C ARG A 193 8.60 -19.52 -15.35
N VAL A 194 8.75 -20.33 -16.37
CA VAL A 194 8.14 -21.68 -16.43
C VAL A 194 8.67 -22.55 -15.28
N GLN A 195 9.99 -22.44 -14.99
CA GLN A 195 10.59 -23.17 -13.87
C GLN A 195 10.13 -22.62 -12.52
N CYS A 196 9.98 -21.29 -12.38
CA CYS A 196 9.41 -20.68 -11.18
C CYS A 196 8.00 -21.15 -10.92
N ARG A 197 7.17 -21.26 -11.96
CA ARG A 197 5.82 -21.80 -11.87
C ARG A 197 5.81 -23.26 -11.39
N SER A 198 6.59 -24.14 -12.01
CA SER A 198 6.67 -25.55 -11.62
C SER A 198 7.18 -25.74 -10.19
N ALA A 199 8.12 -24.90 -9.77
CA ALA A 199 8.61 -24.92 -8.40
C ALA A 199 7.55 -24.48 -7.39
N LEU A 200 6.78 -23.42 -7.71
CA LEU A 200 5.67 -22.93 -6.89
C LEU A 200 4.57 -24.01 -6.76
N GLU A 201 4.21 -24.67 -7.86
CA GLU A 201 3.24 -25.78 -7.85
C GLU A 201 3.67 -26.88 -6.88
N LYS A 202 4.93 -27.29 -6.94
CA LYS A 202 5.49 -28.30 -6.04
C LYS A 202 5.52 -27.83 -4.59
N GLU A 203 5.98 -26.61 -4.34
CA GLU A 203 6.09 -26.03 -2.99
C GLU A 203 4.73 -25.89 -2.30
N MET A 204 3.71 -25.52 -3.08
CA MET A 204 2.35 -25.30 -2.60
C MET A 204 1.46 -26.55 -2.68
N GLY A 205 1.97 -27.66 -3.18
CA GLY A 205 1.23 -28.92 -3.28
C GLY A 205 0.12 -28.93 -4.33
N LEU A 206 0.18 -28.04 -5.31
CA LEU A 206 -0.79 -28.00 -6.41
C LEU A 206 -0.52 -29.10 -7.44
N GLU A 207 -1.56 -29.56 -8.12
CA GLU A 207 -1.36 -30.40 -9.31
C GLU A 207 -0.55 -29.66 -10.38
N PRO A 208 0.33 -30.36 -11.13
CA PRO A 208 1.03 -29.78 -12.27
C PRO A 208 0.06 -29.12 -13.28
N ALA A 209 0.53 -28.09 -13.94
CA ALA A 209 -0.30 -27.13 -14.65
C ALA A 209 -1.25 -27.70 -15.70
N ASN A 210 -0.86 -28.67 -16.52
CA ASN A 210 -1.67 -29.23 -17.60
C ASN A 210 -2.55 -28.20 -18.35
N GLY A 211 -2.01 -26.99 -18.62
CA GLY A 211 -2.75 -25.90 -19.24
C GLY A 211 -3.66 -25.07 -18.32
N ARG A 212 -3.65 -25.28 -17.01
CA ARG A 212 -4.52 -24.57 -16.05
C ARG A 212 -3.81 -23.33 -15.46
N PRO A 213 -4.43 -22.13 -15.44
CA PRO A 213 -3.83 -20.93 -14.87
C PRO A 213 -3.74 -20.96 -13.34
N ILE A 214 -2.78 -20.21 -12.78
CA ILE A 214 -2.69 -19.97 -11.35
C ILE A 214 -2.99 -18.50 -11.07
N PHE A 215 -3.96 -18.26 -10.20
CA PHE A 215 -4.19 -16.98 -9.54
C PHE A 215 -3.39 -16.93 -8.25
N GLY A 216 -2.70 -15.83 -7.98
CA GLY A 216 -1.97 -15.60 -6.74
C GLY A 216 -2.53 -14.44 -5.95
N MET A 217 -2.44 -14.52 -4.62
CA MET A 217 -2.81 -13.43 -3.73
C MET A 217 -1.80 -13.37 -2.59
N VAL A 218 -1.22 -12.21 -2.35
CA VAL A 218 -0.33 -11.93 -1.21
C VAL A 218 -0.86 -10.71 -0.51
N THR A 219 -1.45 -10.89 0.68
CA THR A 219 -2.18 -9.80 1.33
C THR A 219 -2.34 -10.04 2.82
N ARG A 220 -2.58 -8.96 3.58
CA ARG A 220 -3.16 -9.06 4.91
C ARG A 220 -4.60 -9.57 4.79
N MET A 221 -4.97 -10.57 5.57
CA MET A 221 -6.34 -11.10 5.60
C MET A 221 -7.24 -10.16 6.41
N ALA A 222 -7.86 -9.20 5.71
CA ALA A 222 -8.72 -8.16 6.28
C ALA A 222 -9.85 -7.81 5.31
N GLY A 223 -10.96 -7.28 5.84
CA GLY A 223 -12.17 -6.99 5.06
C GLY A 223 -11.93 -5.96 3.93
N GLU A 224 -11.11 -4.93 4.18
CA GLU A 224 -10.77 -3.94 3.16
C GLU A 224 -9.97 -4.54 1.99
N LYS A 225 -9.29 -5.67 2.19
CA LYS A 225 -8.55 -6.39 1.14
C LYS A 225 -9.44 -7.33 0.32
N GLY A 226 -10.72 -7.46 0.67
CA GLY A 226 -11.69 -8.26 -0.09
C GLY A 226 -11.39 -9.76 -0.08
N VAL A 227 -10.76 -10.26 0.99
CA VAL A 227 -10.43 -11.69 1.12
C VAL A 227 -11.68 -12.56 1.08
N ASP A 228 -12.77 -12.09 1.67
CA ASP A 228 -14.09 -12.72 1.62
C ASP A 228 -14.64 -12.82 0.18
N LEU A 229 -14.41 -11.82 -0.66
CA LEU A 229 -14.75 -11.90 -2.10
C LEU A 229 -13.93 -12.97 -2.80
N ALA A 230 -12.62 -13.05 -2.51
CA ALA A 230 -11.77 -14.09 -3.07
C ALA A 230 -12.25 -15.49 -2.64
N TRP A 231 -12.56 -15.68 -1.35
CA TRP A 231 -13.09 -16.94 -0.84
C TRP A 231 -14.43 -17.33 -1.49
N GLY A 232 -15.34 -16.36 -1.64
CA GLY A 232 -16.61 -16.57 -2.37
C GLY A 232 -16.41 -16.97 -3.84
N GLY A 233 -15.37 -16.47 -4.50
CA GLY A 233 -15.03 -16.74 -5.90
C GLY A 233 -14.27 -18.05 -6.15
N VAL A 234 -13.73 -18.72 -5.11
CA VAL A 234 -12.87 -19.92 -5.27
C VAL A 234 -13.54 -21.02 -6.08
N LYS A 235 -14.80 -21.34 -5.78
CA LYS A 235 -15.53 -22.44 -6.46
C LYS A 235 -15.65 -22.18 -7.96
N GLU A 236 -15.90 -20.94 -8.36
CA GLU A 236 -16.01 -20.57 -9.76
C GLU A 236 -14.64 -20.59 -10.46
N ILE A 237 -13.59 -20.09 -9.81
CA ILE A 237 -12.22 -20.19 -10.32
C ILE A 237 -11.83 -21.64 -10.57
N VAL A 238 -12.09 -22.54 -9.61
CA VAL A 238 -11.75 -23.98 -9.71
C VAL A 238 -12.60 -24.68 -10.79
N LYS A 239 -13.90 -24.39 -10.86
CA LYS A 239 -14.81 -24.95 -11.86
C LYS A 239 -14.37 -24.59 -13.29
N GLN A 240 -13.86 -23.39 -13.49
CA GLN A 240 -13.32 -22.93 -14.77
C GLN A 240 -11.88 -23.40 -15.03
N GLY A 241 -11.36 -24.32 -14.21
CA GLY A 241 -10.02 -24.87 -14.37
C GLY A 241 -8.90 -24.01 -13.79
N GLY A 242 -9.19 -22.88 -13.15
CA GLY A 242 -8.21 -22.07 -12.44
C GLY A 242 -7.71 -22.74 -11.14
N ARG A 243 -6.60 -22.25 -10.64
CA ARG A 243 -6.00 -22.64 -9.34
C ARG A 243 -5.69 -21.39 -8.56
N LEU A 244 -5.65 -21.49 -7.23
CA LEU A 244 -5.43 -20.33 -6.35
C LEU A 244 -4.31 -20.61 -5.35
N VAL A 245 -3.37 -19.68 -5.24
CA VAL A 245 -2.32 -19.66 -4.20
C VAL A 245 -2.48 -18.39 -3.38
N VAL A 246 -2.60 -18.52 -2.07
CA VAL A 246 -2.72 -17.39 -1.16
C VAL A 246 -1.65 -17.45 -0.07
N LEU A 247 -0.99 -16.31 0.14
CA LEU A 247 -0.11 -16.06 1.27
C LEU A 247 -0.62 -14.85 2.05
N GLY A 248 -0.83 -14.99 3.34
CA GLY A 248 -1.22 -13.87 4.19
C GLY A 248 -1.60 -14.29 5.60
N ALA A 249 -1.80 -13.29 6.45
CA ALA A 249 -2.30 -13.48 7.81
C ALA A 249 -3.18 -12.28 8.21
N GLY A 250 -4.01 -12.45 9.24
CA GLY A 250 -4.83 -11.35 9.76
C GLY A 250 -6.04 -11.85 10.54
N ASP A 251 -7.24 -11.63 10.04
CA ASP A 251 -8.47 -12.07 10.68
C ASP A 251 -8.55 -13.61 10.75
N ARG A 252 -8.76 -14.14 11.96
CA ARG A 252 -8.79 -15.59 12.22
C ARG A 252 -9.87 -16.32 11.45
N ALA A 253 -11.06 -15.74 11.31
CA ALA A 253 -12.16 -16.37 10.58
C ALA A 253 -11.81 -16.48 9.09
N MET A 254 -11.16 -15.45 8.51
CA MET A 254 -10.68 -15.49 7.13
C MET A 254 -9.56 -16.53 6.94
N GLU A 255 -8.65 -16.67 7.91
CA GLU A 255 -7.62 -17.70 7.87
C GLU A 255 -8.20 -19.12 7.93
N GLU A 256 -9.16 -19.35 8.82
CA GLU A 256 -9.84 -20.65 8.98
C GLU A 256 -10.62 -21.02 7.71
N GLU A 257 -11.37 -20.07 7.14
CA GLU A 257 -12.09 -20.30 5.88
C GLU A 257 -11.11 -20.62 4.73
N GLY A 258 -9.99 -19.91 4.65
CA GLY A 258 -8.94 -20.21 3.68
C GLY A 258 -8.37 -21.63 3.83
N ARG A 259 -8.09 -22.08 5.06
CA ARG A 259 -7.61 -23.46 5.34
C ARG A 259 -8.66 -24.50 4.93
N LYS A 260 -9.94 -24.24 5.20
CA LYS A 260 -11.06 -25.11 4.82
C LYS A 260 -11.17 -25.22 3.29
N LEU A 261 -11.12 -24.12 2.56
CA LEU A 261 -11.15 -24.12 1.09
C LEU A 261 -9.97 -24.89 0.49
N ALA A 262 -8.77 -24.80 1.09
CA ALA A 262 -7.62 -25.58 0.67
C ALA A 262 -7.82 -27.09 0.93
N GLN A 263 -8.53 -27.48 2.01
CA GLN A 263 -8.89 -28.88 2.27
C GLN A 263 -9.98 -29.39 1.32
N GLU A 264 -10.95 -28.56 0.96
CA GLU A 264 -12.02 -28.91 -0.01
C GLU A 264 -11.49 -29.04 -1.44
N HIS A 265 -10.42 -28.30 -1.78
CA HIS A 265 -9.84 -28.25 -3.14
C HIS A 265 -8.31 -28.49 -3.13
N PRO A 266 -7.80 -29.59 -2.52
CA PRO A 266 -6.39 -29.75 -2.14
C PRO A 266 -5.39 -29.71 -3.30
N LYS A 267 -5.86 -29.91 -4.54
CA LYS A 267 -5.04 -29.90 -5.76
C LYS A 267 -5.12 -28.60 -6.54
N SER A 268 -6.05 -27.72 -6.17
CA SER A 268 -6.35 -26.50 -6.89
C SER A 268 -6.20 -25.24 -6.03
N VAL A 269 -6.31 -25.35 -4.71
CA VAL A 269 -6.23 -24.22 -3.78
C VAL A 269 -5.17 -24.51 -2.73
N ALA A 270 -4.25 -23.58 -2.54
CA ALA A 270 -3.24 -23.64 -1.50
C ALA A 270 -3.19 -22.32 -0.73
N VAL A 271 -3.29 -22.40 0.59
CA VAL A 271 -3.27 -21.22 1.49
C VAL A 271 -2.14 -21.40 2.50
N ARG A 272 -1.23 -20.46 2.54
CA ARG A 272 -0.17 -20.35 3.55
C ARG A 272 -0.50 -19.16 4.45
N VAL A 273 -0.78 -19.46 5.73
CA VAL A 273 -1.00 -18.41 6.73
C VAL A 273 0.34 -17.99 7.32
N GLY A 274 0.61 -16.69 7.29
CA GLY A 274 1.83 -16.09 7.81
C GLY A 274 2.42 -15.03 6.89
N TYR A 275 3.60 -14.56 7.28
CA TYR A 275 4.44 -13.65 6.50
C TYR A 275 5.69 -14.41 6.02
N ASP A 276 5.92 -14.42 4.73
CA ASP A 276 7.12 -15.01 4.09
C ASP A 276 7.43 -14.23 2.80
N GLU A 277 8.41 -13.34 2.88
CA GLU A 277 8.82 -12.52 1.72
C GLU A 277 9.38 -13.39 0.58
N GLY A 278 10.14 -14.42 0.90
CA GLY A 278 10.70 -15.33 -0.10
C GLY A 278 9.60 -16.06 -0.88
N LEU A 279 8.57 -16.57 -0.17
CA LEU A 279 7.40 -17.17 -0.81
C LEU A 279 6.60 -16.13 -1.61
N ALA A 280 6.43 -14.91 -1.10
CA ALA A 280 5.76 -13.84 -1.85
C ALA A 280 6.44 -13.58 -3.21
N ARG A 281 7.77 -13.49 -3.25
CA ARG A 281 8.56 -13.34 -4.47
C ARG A 281 8.38 -14.53 -5.42
N ARG A 282 8.35 -15.76 -4.90
CA ARG A 282 8.08 -16.97 -5.69
C ARG A 282 6.64 -17.00 -6.21
N ILE A 283 5.67 -16.50 -5.45
CA ILE A 283 4.29 -16.33 -5.91
C ILE A 283 4.24 -15.35 -7.09
N PHE A 284 4.79 -14.13 -6.96
CA PHE A 284 4.84 -13.16 -8.06
C PHE A 284 5.51 -13.75 -9.32
N GLY A 285 6.60 -14.51 -9.15
CA GLY A 285 7.33 -15.14 -10.26
C GLY A 285 6.64 -16.37 -10.87
N GLY A 286 5.74 -17.04 -10.13
CA GLY A 286 5.15 -18.32 -10.53
C GLY A 286 3.70 -18.26 -10.99
N VAL A 287 2.88 -17.31 -10.51
CA VAL A 287 1.46 -17.22 -10.84
C VAL A 287 1.22 -16.52 -12.17
N ASP A 288 0.12 -16.80 -12.84
CA ASP A 288 -0.22 -16.19 -14.12
C ASP A 288 -0.99 -14.89 -13.93
N PHE A 289 -1.91 -14.87 -12.98
CA PHE A 289 -2.71 -13.73 -12.60
C PHE A 289 -2.50 -13.42 -11.12
N PHE A 290 -2.55 -12.14 -10.79
CA PHE A 290 -2.41 -11.68 -9.40
C PHE A 290 -3.70 -10.98 -8.97
N LEU A 291 -4.40 -11.57 -7.98
CA LEU A 291 -5.72 -11.16 -7.55
C LEU A 291 -5.64 -10.19 -6.38
N MET A 292 -6.28 -9.03 -6.51
CA MET A 292 -6.43 -8.05 -5.42
C MET A 292 -7.86 -7.51 -5.41
N PRO A 293 -8.80 -8.19 -4.75
CA PRO A 293 -10.21 -7.79 -4.71
C PRO A 293 -10.49 -6.71 -3.66
N SER A 294 -9.54 -5.81 -3.44
CA SER A 294 -9.59 -4.78 -2.40
C SER A 294 -10.78 -3.84 -2.59
N ARG A 295 -11.46 -3.50 -1.48
CA ARG A 295 -12.49 -2.46 -1.38
C ARG A 295 -11.89 -1.09 -1.09
N SER A 296 -10.67 -1.08 -0.55
CA SER A 296 -9.88 0.13 -0.32
C SER A 296 -8.40 -0.23 -0.45
N GLU A 297 -7.69 0.53 -1.28
CA GLU A 297 -6.25 0.34 -1.50
C GLU A 297 -5.61 1.70 -1.78
N PRO A 298 -5.03 2.36 -0.76
CA PRO A 298 -4.47 3.71 -0.93
C PRO A 298 -3.50 3.83 -2.10
N CYS A 299 -2.54 2.94 -2.19
CA CYS A 299 -1.61 2.82 -3.32
C CYS A 299 -1.60 1.39 -3.86
N GLY A 300 -1.33 0.43 -2.98
CA GLY A 300 -0.92 -0.90 -3.35
C GLY A 300 0.51 -0.92 -3.92
N LEU A 301 1.28 -1.92 -3.50
CA LEU A 301 2.62 -2.17 -4.04
C LEU A 301 2.67 -3.54 -4.72
N THR A 302 1.88 -4.49 -4.23
CA THR A 302 1.92 -5.89 -4.67
C THR A 302 1.50 -6.07 -6.12
N GLN A 303 0.61 -5.24 -6.67
CA GLN A 303 0.31 -5.23 -8.11
C GLN A 303 1.49 -4.76 -8.96
N MET A 304 2.28 -3.81 -8.45
CA MET A 304 3.49 -3.36 -9.14
C MET A 304 4.56 -4.46 -9.14
N TYR A 305 4.75 -5.14 -7.99
CA TYR A 305 5.63 -6.32 -7.92
C TYR A 305 5.14 -7.43 -8.86
N ALA A 306 3.84 -7.74 -8.84
CA ALA A 306 3.23 -8.74 -9.71
C ALA A 306 3.49 -8.43 -11.18
N MET A 307 3.22 -7.21 -11.63
CA MET A 307 3.51 -6.77 -13.01
C MET A 307 4.98 -6.92 -13.35
N ARG A 308 5.88 -6.48 -12.46
CA ARG A 308 7.32 -6.57 -12.68
C ARG A 308 7.80 -8.01 -12.83
N TYR A 309 7.17 -8.95 -12.13
CA TYR A 309 7.44 -10.40 -12.21
C TYR A 309 6.59 -11.10 -13.28
N GLY A 310 5.83 -10.36 -14.07
CA GLY A 310 5.05 -10.87 -15.18
C GLY A 310 3.79 -11.63 -14.78
N ALA A 311 3.29 -11.45 -13.57
CA ALA A 311 1.92 -11.82 -13.22
C ALA A 311 0.97 -10.69 -13.64
N ILE A 312 -0.17 -11.03 -14.23
CA ILE A 312 -1.13 -10.06 -14.74
C ILE A 312 -2.12 -9.71 -13.62
N PRO A 313 -2.22 -8.44 -13.19
CA PRO A 313 -3.13 -8.06 -12.12
C PRO A 313 -4.60 -8.17 -12.53
N VAL A 314 -5.43 -8.69 -11.61
CA VAL A 314 -6.89 -8.72 -11.66
C VAL A 314 -7.36 -8.07 -10.36
N VAL A 315 -7.78 -6.81 -10.41
CA VAL A 315 -7.83 -5.96 -9.23
C VAL A 315 -9.13 -5.16 -9.11
N GLY A 316 -9.52 -4.86 -7.86
CA GLY A 316 -10.62 -3.93 -7.58
C GLY A 316 -10.32 -2.53 -8.13
N ARG A 317 -11.34 -1.87 -8.69
CA ARG A 317 -11.26 -0.51 -9.27
C ARG A 317 -11.29 0.55 -8.17
N VAL A 318 -10.29 0.56 -7.29
CA VAL A 318 -10.21 1.46 -6.14
C VAL A 318 -8.80 2.04 -5.98
N GLY A 319 -8.71 3.25 -5.45
CA GLY A 319 -7.48 3.93 -5.05
C GLY A 319 -6.33 3.75 -6.04
N GLY A 320 -5.16 3.40 -5.52
CA GLY A 320 -3.95 3.21 -6.32
C GLY A 320 -4.01 2.03 -7.29
N LEU A 321 -4.89 1.06 -7.10
CA LEU A 321 -5.09 -0.02 -8.09
C LEU A 321 -5.64 0.55 -9.39
N ARG A 322 -6.59 1.50 -9.29
CA ARG A 322 -7.14 2.22 -10.45
C ARG A 322 -6.10 3.06 -11.18
N ASP A 323 -5.10 3.57 -10.47
CA ASP A 323 -4.07 4.44 -11.03
C ASP A 323 -2.88 3.66 -11.60
N THR A 324 -2.66 2.42 -11.15
CA THR A 324 -1.50 1.61 -11.54
C THR A 324 -1.82 0.50 -12.52
N VAL A 325 -3.07 0.02 -12.56
CA VAL A 325 -3.50 -1.02 -13.49
C VAL A 325 -4.36 -0.40 -14.57
N GLU A 326 -3.95 -0.56 -15.81
CA GLU A 326 -4.68 -0.12 -16.99
C GLU A 326 -5.48 -1.31 -17.53
N GLU A 327 -6.81 -1.12 -17.76
CA GLU A 327 -7.67 -2.15 -18.30
C GLU A 327 -7.15 -2.64 -19.66
N TRP A 328 -7.10 -3.95 -19.84
CA TRP A 328 -6.66 -4.54 -21.11
C TRP A 328 -7.65 -4.26 -22.23
N ASP A 329 -7.18 -3.67 -23.32
CA ASP A 329 -7.88 -3.47 -24.57
C ASP A 329 -7.24 -4.35 -25.67
N GLY A 330 -7.90 -5.46 -25.98
CA GLY A 330 -7.41 -6.41 -27.00
C GLY A 330 -7.38 -5.84 -28.41
N GLY A 331 -8.19 -4.83 -28.71
CA GLY A 331 -8.21 -4.20 -30.05
C GLY A 331 -7.03 -3.24 -30.26
N ARG A 332 -6.63 -2.55 -29.19
CA ARG A 332 -5.47 -1.64 -29.20
C ARG A 332 -4.19 -2.31 -28.72
N GLU A 333 -4.29 -3.50 -28.13
CA GLU A 333 -3.19 -4.24 -27.50
C GLU A 333 -2.49 -3.44 -26.36
N THR A 334 -3.24 -2.55 -25.71
CA THR A 334 -2.82 -1.75 -24.56
C THR A 334 -3.41 -2.27 -23.26
N GLY A 335 -2.89 -1.78 -22.14
CA GLY A 335 -3.33 -2.19 -20.81
C GLY A 335 -2.37 -3.19 -20.16
N THR A 336 -2.52 -3.34 -18.85
CA THR A 336 -1.60 -4.12 -18.00
C THR A 336 -2.30 -5.19 -17.18
N GLY A 337 -3.64 -5.18 -17.14
CA GLY A 337 -4.43 -6.11 -16.34
C GLY A 337 -5.92 -5.89 -16.47
N PHE A 338 -6.67 -6.32 -15.47
CA PHE A 338 -8.13 -6.26 -15.43
C PHE A 338 -8.61 -5.54 -14.17
N LEU A 339 -9.46 -4.56 -14.35
CA LEU A 339 -10.11 -3.81 -13.27
C LEU A 339 -11.56 -4.28 -13.12
N PHE A 340 -12.05 -4.46 -11.89
CA PHE A 340 -13.44 -4.83 -11.63
C PHE A 340 -14.00 -4.07 -10.43
N GLU A 341 -15.31 -3.89 -10.37
CA GLU A 341 -15.95 -3.37 -9.18
C GLU A 341 -15.83 -4.39 -8.04
N PRO A 342 -15.47 -3.99 -6.80
CA PRO A 342 -15.16 -4.89 -5.69
C PRO A 342 -16.44 -5.54 -5.11
N THR A 343 -17.16 -6.26 -5.96
CA THR A 343 -18.34 -7.08 -5.68
C THR A 343 -18.10 -8.51 -6.15
N ALA A 344 -18.97 -9.45 -5.76
CA ALA A 344 -18.86 -10.83 -6.21
C ALA A 344 -19.02 -10.96 -7.73
N GLU A 345 -19.98 -10.23 -8.31
CA GLU A 345 -20.22 -10.20 -9.76
C GLU A 345 -19.06 -9.56 -10.53
N GLY A 346 -18.51 -8.46 -9.96
CA GLY A 346 -17.37 -7.79 -10.55
C GLY A 346 -16.13 -8.68 -10.57
N LEU A 347 -15.86 -9.38 -9.46
CA LEU A 347 -14.76 -10.35 -9.37
C LEU A 347 -14.94 -11.47 -10.38
N ALA A 348 -16.14 -12.08 -10.49
CA ALA A 348 -16.43 -13.13 -11.48
C ALA A 348 -16.15 -12.64 -12.90
N GLY A 349 -16.64 -11.45 -13.28
CA GLY A 349 -16.37 -10.86 -14.59
C GLY A 349 -14.87 -10.54 -14.82
N GLY A 350 -14.13 -10.16 -13.79
CA GLY A 350 -12.67 -9.97 -13.85
C GLY A 350 -11.92 -11.29 -14.11
N VAL A 351 -12.32 -12.35 -13.42
CA VAL A 351 -11.79 -13.71 -13.60
C VAL A 351 -12.10 -14.23 -14.99
N ASP A 352 -13.34 -14.05 -15.48
CA ASP A 352 -13.75 -14.49 -16.82
C ASP A 352 -12.90 -13.83 -17.92
N ARG A 353 -12.65 -12.52 -17.82
CA ARG A 353 -11.78 -11.82 -18.78
C ARG A 353 -10.33 -12.32 -18.71
N ALA A 354 -9.82 -12.60 -17.53
CA ALA A 354 -8.49 -13.16 -17.33
C ALA A 354 -8.38 -14.56 -17.94
N LEU A 355 -9.38 -15.42 -17.75
CA LEU A 355 -9.43 -16.76 -18.33
C LEU A 355 -9.62 -16.74 -19.84
N ALA A 356 -10.34 -15.77 -20.39
CA ALA A 356 -10.47 -15.59 -21.83
C ALA A 356 -9.09 -15.35 -22.48
N ILE A 357 -8.27 -14.45 -21.95
CA ILE A 357 -6.94 -14.21 -22.52
C ILE A 357 -5.95 -15.34 -22.21
N TRP A 358 -6.18 -16.15 -21.17
CA TRP A 358 -5.34 -17.32 -20.90
C TRP A 358 -5.24 -18.27 -22.09
N ASN A 359 -6.37 -18.44 -22.82
CA ASN A 359 -6.45 -19.27 -24.01
C ASN A 359 -5.85 -18.62 -25.26
N GLU A 360 -5.37 -17.38 -25.16
CA GLU A 360 -4.79 -16.57 -26.22
C GLU A 360 -3.31 -16.24 -25.93
N PRO A 361 -2.34 -17.17 -26.19
CA PRO A 361 -0.94 -17.00 -25.78
C PRO A 361 -0.29 -15.72 -26.28
N ALA A 362 -0.68 -15.24 -27.46
CA ALA A 362 -0.17 -13.99 -28.03
C ALA A 362 -0.61 -12.78 -27.19
N MET A 363 -1.88 -12.74 -26.78
CA MET A 363 -2.43 -11.68 -25.91
C MET A 363 -1.81 -11.73 -24.53
N MET A 364 -1.72 -12.91 -23.89
CA MET A 364 -1.04 -13.11 -22.62
C MET A 364 0.38 -12.55 -22.62
N LYS A 365 1.14 -12.80 -23.71
CA LYS A 365 2.50 -12.27 -23.86
C LYS A 365 2.52 -10.75 -23.92
N LYS A 366 1.54 -10.11 -24.59
CA LYS A 366 1.45 -8.66 -24.75
C LYS A 366 1.11 -7.98 -23.42
N VAL A 367 0.01 -8.40 -22.76
CA VAL A 367 -0.38 -7.85 -21.45
C VAL A 367 0.77 -7.95 -20.45
N ARG A 368 1.38 -9.13 -20.36
CA ARG A 368 2.52 -9.39 -19.47
C ARG A 368 3.69 -8.45 -19.77
N ARG A 369 4.04 -8.30 -21.05
CA ARG A 369 5.09 -7.37 -21.47
C ARG A 369 4.76 -5.94 -21.07
N ASN A 370 3.53 -5.48 -21.31
CA ASN A 370 3.09 -4.14 -20.97
C ASN A 370 3.29 -3.87 -19.48
N GLY A 371 2.87 -4.79 -18.59
CA GLY A 371 3.06 -4.66 -17.14
C GLY A 371 4.55 -4.66 -16.74
N MET A 372 5.35 -5.59 -17.30
CA MET A 372 6.77 -5.72 -16.97
C MET A 372 7.63 -4.54 -17.40
N THR A 373 7.21 -3.75 -18.38
CA THR A 373 7.95 -2.61 -18.93
C THR A 373 7.56 -1.27 -18.29
N ARG A 374 6.55 -1.24 -17.42
CA ARG A 374 6.21 -0.01 -16.67
C ARG A 374 7.33 0.35 -15.70
N ASP A 375 7.63 1.63 -15.64
CA ASP A 375 8.57 2.16 -14.65
C ASP A 375 7.85 2.53 -13.36
N TRP A 376 8.04 1.72 -12.35
CA TRP A 376 7.52 1.92 -10.99
C TRP A 376 8.62 2.33 -10.01
N SER A 377 9.78 2.83 -10.50
CA SER A 377 10.86 3.26 -9.63
C SER A 377 10.51 4.51 -8.82
N TRP A 378 11.19 4.70 -7.70
CA TRP A 378 11.13 5.96 -6.97
C TRP A 378 11.61 7.14 -7.82
N ALA A 379 12.55 6.91 -8.76
CA ALA A 379 12.99 7.96 -9.68
C ALA A 379 11.84 8.52 -10.53
N ALA A 380 10.84 7.71 -10.86
CA ALA A 380 9.63 8.17 -11.56
C ALA A 380 8.67 8.96 -10.64
N ALA A 381 8.65 8.66 -9.33
CA ALA A 381 7.76 9.32 -8.36
C ALA A 381 8.33 10.66 -7.84
N VAL A 382 9.63 10.75 -7.61
CA VAL A 382 10.31 11.91 -6.99
C VAL A 382 9.97 13.25 -7.65
N PRO A 383 9.89 13.41 -8.98
CA PRO A 383 9.56 14.71 -9.58
C PRO A 383 8.22 15.30 -9.17
N ALA A 384 7.26 14.44 -8.79
CA ALA A 384 5.96 14.91 -8.27
C ALA A 384 6.07 15.49 -6.85
N TYR A 385 6.90 14.88 -6.01
CA TYR A 385 7.20 15.43 -4.67
C TYR A 385 7.98 16.75 -4.78
N GLU A 386 8.98 16.82 -5.66
CA GLU A 386 9.75 18.06 -5.89
C GLU A 386 8.84 19.24 -6.28
N LYS A 387 7.85 19.01 -7.14
CA LYS A 387 6.86 20.04 -7.49
C LYS A 387 6.08 20.55 -6.28
N VAL A 388 5.67 19.65 -5.37
CA VAL A 388 4.97 20.05 -4.14
C VAL A 388 5.88 20.90 -3.26
N TYR A 389 7.12 20.49 -3.04
CA TYR A 389 8.07 21.24 -2.20
C TYR A 389 8.40 22.60 -2.79
N GLN A 390 8.68 22.68 -4.09
CA GLN A 390 8.99 23.93 -4.78
C GLN A 390 7.83 24.93 -4.71
N ALA A 391 6.58 24.45 -4.88
CA ALA A 391 5.41 25.30 -4.75
C ALA A 391 5.31 25.93 -3.36
N LEU A 392 5.52 25.14 -2.30
CA LEU A 392 5.44 25.60 -0.92
C LEU A 392 6.59 26.57 -0.55
N VAL A 393 7.79 26.33 -1.04
CA VAL A 393 8.95 27.22 -0.80
C VAL A 393 8.75 28.55 -1.52
N ASN A 394 8.24 28.53 -2.75
CA ASN A 394 8.00 29.75 -3.54
C ASN A 394 6.86 30.64 -2.96
N GLU A 395 5.88 30.07 -2.26
CA GLU A 395 4.84 30.84 -1.53
C GLU A 395 5.42 31.74 -0.41
N ARG A 396 6.71 31.58 -0.03
CA ARG A 396 7.40 32.47 0.92
C ARG A 396 7.88 33.78 0.30
N GLY A 397 8.06 33.82 -1.01
CA GLY A 397 8.64 34.99 -1.71
C GLY A 397 7.60 35.98 -2.26
N SER A 398 6.32 35.68 -2.08
CA SER A 398 5.20 36.54 -2.47
C SER A 398 4.49 37.09 -1.22
#